data_29a020f81e0a94d3cb3d1c9018ad6c40
#
_entry.id   29a020f81e0a94d3cb3d1c9018ad6c40
#
_cell.length_a   1.000
_cell.length_b   1.000
_cell.length_c   1.000
_cell.angle_alpha   90.00
_cell.angle_beta   90.00
_cell.angle_gamma   90.00
#
_symmetry.space_group_name_H-M   'P 1'
#
loop_
_entity.id
_entity.type
_entity.pdbx_description
1 polymer ?
#
loop_
_entity_poly.entity_id
_entity_poly.type
_entity_poly.pdbx_seq_one_letter_code
_entity_poly.pdbx_strand_id
1 'polypeptide(L)'
;MKNFYLTPEKTIKRKVNEAFMALLVEFHYDKDEILEAYLNEVNLGQNGNYSINGYGLASQFYFGMPLRELNIAQQAYLVGLVQGPTLYNPWRNPEAAKKRRNIVLNNMLVMGYLTQEQYETETARPLNVIAKPTLGPSRFPDFLDIVRRQLRTEYQEGDLTNQGLRIFTTLDPIAQTKIQDAFKSTVSRLSRGSSRLKELQGAVLVAH
;
A
#
# COMPACT_ATOMS: atom_id res chain seq x y z
N MET A 1 7.80 -10.53 -12.01
CA MET A 1 8.29 -11.84 -12.47
C MET A 1 9.12 -12.56 -11.41
N LYS A 2 10.22 -11.98 -10.92
CA LYS A 2 11.12 -12.62 -9.94
C LYS A 2 10.41 -13.14 -8.67
N ASN A 3 9.35 -12.50 -8.23
CA ASN A 3 8.67 -12.82 -6.98
C ASN A 3 7.49 -13.81 -7.11
N PHE A 4 7.05 -14.13 -8.34
CA PHE A 4 5.85 -14.94 -8.55
C PHE A 4 6.13 -16.38 -8.97
N TYR A 5 7.26 -16.65 -9.65
CA TYR A 5 7.50 -17.96 -10.27
C TYR A 5 8.86 -18.58 -9.95
N LEU A 6 9.71 -17.90 -9.17
CA LEU A 6 11.09 -18.35 -8.98
C LEU A 6 11.47 -18.39 -7.49
N THR A 7 12.11 -19.50 -7.11
CA THR A 7 12.69 -19.69 -5.77
C THR A 7 13.84 -18.70 -5.50
N PRO A 8 14.11 -18.32 -4.23
CA PRO A 8 15.18 -17.36 -3.89
C PRO A 8 16.60 -17.83 -4.18
N GLU A 9 16.80 -19.07 -4.63
CA GLU A 9 18.12 -19.65 -4.94
C GLU A 9 18.80 -18.98 -6.14
N LYS A 10 20.08 -18.67 -5.99
CA LYS A 10 20.90 -18.02 -7.05
C LYS A 10 21.53 -19.10 -7.94
N THR A 11 20.77 -19.73 -8.83
CA THR A 11 21.28 -20.76 -9.77
C THR A 11 21.31 -20.25 -11.21
N ILE A 12 22.23 -20.79 -12.03
CA ILE A 12 22.31 -20.53 -13.48
C ILE A 12 20.99 -20.94 -14.14
N LYS A 13 20.44 -22.09 -13.76
CA LYS A 13 19.15 -22.61 -14.26
C LYS A 13 18.02 -21.58 -14.07
N ARG A 14 17.97 -20.92 -12.91
CA ARG A 14 17.00 -19.84 -12.65
C ARG A 14 17.20 -18.67 -13.60
N LYS A 15 18.45 -18.29 -13.90
CA LYS A 15 18.75 -17.19 -14.83
C LYS A 15 18.33 -17.51 -16.26
N VAL A 16 18.50 -18.72 -16.70
CA VAL A 16 18.00 -19.18 -18.01
C VAL A 16 16.47 -19.14 -18.06
N ASN A 17 15.80 -19.62 -17.01
CA ASN A 17 14.34 -19.53 -16.93
C ASN A 17 13.83 -18.08 -16.90
N GLU A 18 14.49 -17.19 -16.15
CA GLU A 18 14.17 -15.74 -16.14
C GLU A 18 14.25 -15.15 -17.56
N ALA A 19 15.32 -15.46 -18.30
CA ALA A 19 15.51 -14.98 -19.66
C ALA A 19 14.43 -15.52 -20.61
N PHE A 20 14.12 -16.80 -20.51
CA PHE A 20 13.09 -17.42 -21.34
C PHE A 20 11.70 -16.87 -21.05
N MET A 21 11.37 -16.68 -19.77
CA MET A 21 10.10 -16.04 -19.38
C MET A 21 10.02 -14.60 -19.84
N ALA A 22 11.13 -13.84 -19.82
CA ALA A 22 11.15 -12.47 -20.32
C ALA A 22 10.82 -12.42 -21.82
N LEU A 23 11.44 -13.32 -22.62
CA LEU A 23 11.14 -13.46 -24.05
C LEU A 23 9.68 -13.83 -24.32
N LEU A 24 9.11 -14.75 -23.54
CA LEU A 24 7.69 -15.13 -23.67
C LEU A 24 6.77 -13.96 -23.35
N VAL A 25 7.09 -13.14 -22.36
CA VAL A 25 6.29 -11.96 -22.01
C VAL A 25 6.39 -10.90 -23.10
N GLU A 26 7.58 -10.60 -23.61
CA GLU A 26 7.75 -9.66 -24.74
C GLU A 26 7.07 -10.14 -26.03
N PHE A 27 6.88 -11.43 -26.19
CA PHE A 27 6.18 -12.00 -27.34
C PHE A 27 4.65 -11.90 -27.23
N HIS A 28 4.09 -11.95 -26.01
CA HIS A 28 2.63 -11.99 -25.78
C HIS A 28 2.03 -10.64 -25.39
N TYR A 29 2.84 -9.74 -24.85
CA TYR A 29 2.40 -8.45 -24.32
C TYR A 29 3.21 -7.31 -24.92
N ASP A 30 2.55 -6.21 -25.20
CA ASP A 30 3.25 -5.00 -25.62
C ASP A 30 3.96 -4.30 -24.45
N LYS A 31 4.76 -3.29 -24.75
CA LYS A 31 5.55 -2.59 -23.73
C LYS A 31 4.69 -1.81 -22.74
N ASP A 32 3.55 -1.31 -23.19
CA ASP A 32 2.64 -0.53 -22.35
C ASP A 32 1.91 -1.45 -21.37
N GLU A 33 1.47 -2.64 -21.82
CA GLU A 33 0.89 -3.67 -20.96
C GLU A 33 1.88 -4.16 -19.89
N ILE A 34 3.13 -4.40 -20.29
CA ILE A 34 4.20 -4.80 -19.36
C ILE A 34 4.48 -3.70 -18.35
N LEU A 35 4.52 -2.44 -18.80
CA LEU A 35 4.74 -1.29 -17.93
C LEU A 35 3.57 -1.10 -16.97
N GLU A 36 2.34 -1.21 -17.44
CA GLU A 36 1.15 -1.13 -16.59
C GLU A 36 1.16 -2.20 -15.50
N ALA A 37 1.41 -3.45 -15.86
CA ALA A 37 1.54 -4.56 -14.91
C ALA A 37 2.65 -4.28 -13.89
N TYR A 38 3.82 -3.79 -14.34
CA TYR A 38 4.92 -3.42 -13.46
C TYR A 38 4.54 -2.29 -12.49
N LEU A 39 3.90 -1.23 -12.98
CA LEU A 39 3.47 -0.08 -12.18
C LEU A 39 2.42 -0.47 -11.11
N ASN A 40 1.63 -1.51 -11.36
CA ASN A 40 0.64 -2.01 -10.41
C ASN A 40 1.25 -2.96 -9.35
N GLU A 41 2.39 -3.61 -9.64
CA GLU A 41 2.95 -4.67 -8.79
C GLU A 41 4.21 -4.25 -8.03
N VAL A 42 4.90 -3.20 -8.47
CA VAL A 42 6.18 -2.81 -7.88
C VAL A 42 6.03 -2.45 -6.40
N ASN A 43 6.90 -3.01 -5.55
CA ASN A 43 6.91 -2.69 -4.13
C ASN A 43 7.48 -1.29 -3.90
N LEU A 44 6.70 -0.43 -3.25
CA LEU A 44 7.02 0.97 -2.97
C LEU A 44 7.07 1.27 -1.46
N GLY A 45 6.96 0.27 -0.61
CA GLY A 45 7.07 0.45 0.82
C GLY A 45 6.42 -0.65 1.64
N GLN A 46 6.41 -0.41 2.95
CA GLN A 46 5.81 -1.33 3.90
C GLN A 46 5.16 -0.56 5.06
N ASN A 47 3.98 -1.01 5.47
CA ASN A 47 3.31 -0.52 6.66
C ASN A 47 2.99 -1.69 7.59
N GLY A 48 3.78 -1.85 8.65
CA GLY A 48 3.75 -3.06 9.48
C GLY A 48 4.09 -4.30 8.65
N ASN A 49 3.19 -5.28 8.63
CA ASN A 49 3.34 -6.51 7.86
C ASN A 49 2.75 -6.43 6.44
N TYR A 50 2.22 -5.27 6.04
CA TYR A 50 1.60 -5.09 4.73
C TYR A 50 2.55 -4.38 3.77
N SER A 51 2.79 -4.99 2.61
CA SER A 51 3.51 -4.37 1.50
C SER A 51 2.65 -3.31 0.82
N ILE A 52 3.27 -2.22 0.42
CA ILE A 52 2.64 -1.18 -0.41
C ILE A 52 3.08 -1.44 -1.84
N ASN A 53 2.23 -2.13 -2.60
CA ASN A 53 2.50 -2.50 -3.98
C ASN A 53 1.70 -1.62 -4.94
N GLY A 54 2.33 -1.21 -6.01
CA GLY A 54 1.77 -0.37 -7.05
C GLY A 54 1.68 1.11 -6.71
N TYR A 55 1.77 1.92 -7.76
CA TYR A 55 1.80 3.38 -7.64
C TYR A 55 0.48 3.97 -7.14
N GLY A 56 -0.65 3.34 -7.48
CA GLY A 56 -1.96 3.78 -7.02
C GLY A 56 -2.11 3.70 -5.49
N LEU A 57 -1.75 2.56 -4.91
CA LEU A 57 -1.76 2.39 -3.45
C LEU A 57 -0.71 3.26 -2.77
N ALA A 58 0.50 3.37 -3.36
CA ALA A 58 1.56 4.22 -2.83
C ALA A 58 1.16 5.70 -2.82
N SER A 59 0.47 6.19 -3.84
CA SER A 59 -0.06 7.56 -3.90
C SER A 59 -1.00 7.84 -2.73
N GLN A 60 -1.95 6.95 -2.46
CA GLN A 60 -2.85 7.05 -1.32
C GLN A 60 -2.10 6.96 0.02
N PHE A 61 -1.14 6.05 0.12
CA PHE A 61 -0.39 5.81 1.34
C PHE A 61 0.53 6.97 1.74
N TYR A 62 1.24 7.55 0.78
CA TYR A 62 2.20 8.64 1.05
C TYR A 62 1.57 10.02 1.00
N PHE A 63 0.56 10.23 0.16
CA PHE A 63 0.02 11.56 -0.13
C PHE A 63 -1.48 11.72 0.15
N GLY A 64 -2.22 10.63 0.37
CA GLY A 64 -3.66 10.67 0.64
C GLY A 64 -4.52 11.08 -0.55
N MET A 65 -3.98 11.00 -1.79
CA MET A 65 -4.67 11.44 -2.99
C MET A 65 -4.46 10.45 -4.16
N PRO A 66 -5.34 10.46 -5.16
CA PRO A 66 -5.21 9.64 -6.36
C PRO A 66 -3.94 9.98 -7.15
N LEU A 67 -3.37 8.98 -7.84
CA LEU A 67 -2.12 9.11 -8.61
C LEU A 67 -2.17 10.28 -9.63
N ARG A 68 -3.32 10.49 -10.27
CA ARG A 68 -3.53 11.56 -11.27
C ARG A 68 -3.45 12.98 -10.69
N GLU A 69 -3.57 13.14 -9.38
CA GLU A 69 -3.55 14.44 -8.68
C GLU A 69 -2.18 14.80 -8.13
N LEU A 70 -1.21 13.87 -8.24
CA LEU A 70 0.15 14.11 -7.79
C LEU A 70 0.85 15.15 -8.67
N ASN A 71 1.55 16.09 -8.04
CA ASN A 71 2.47 16.97 -8.75
C ASN A 71 3.77 16.24 -9.16
N ILE A 72 4.57 16.87 -10.00
CA ILE A 72 5.78 16.27 -10.56
C ILE A 72 6.77 15.84 -9.47
N ALA A 73 6.96 16.65 -8.42
CA ALA A 73 7.84 16.29 -7.31
C ALA A 73 7.37 15.03 -6.56
N GLN A 74 6.07 14.86 -6.38
CA GLN A 74 5.47 13.68 -5.74
C GLN A 74 5.61 12.44 -6.63
N GLN A 75 5.37 12.57 -7.92
CA GLN A 75 5.58 11.51 -8.90
C GLN A 75 7.06 11.09 -8.93
N ALA A 76 7.98 12.04 -9.00
CA ALA A 76 9.43 11.78 -8.97
C ALA A 76 9.86 11.08 -7.67
N TYR A 77 9.23 11.40 -6.55
CA TYR A 77 9.48 10.71 -5.29
C TYR A 77 9.05 9.23 -5.35
N LEU A 78 7.84 8.93 -5.83
CA LEU A 78 7.39 7.55 -5.98
C LEU A 78 8.27 6.74 -6.93
N VAL A 79 8.70 7.32 -8.05
CA VAL A 79 9.68 6.72 -8.97
C VAL A 79 11.00 6.44 -8.24
N GLY A 80 11.45 7.38 -7.44
CA GLY A 80 12.67 7.25 -6.64
C GLY A 80 12.64 6.10 -5.63
N LEU A 81 11.46 5.81 -5.06
CA LEU A 81 11.26 4.74 -4.07
C LEU A 81 11.56 3.34 -4.60
N VAL A 82 11.36 3.08 -5.89
CA VAL A 82 11.57 1.77 -6.51
C VAL A 82 12.97 1.20 -6.22
N GLN A 83 13.97 2.05 -6.15
CA GLN A 83 15.36 1.62 -5.89
C GLN A 83 15.56 1.07 -4.47
N GLY A 84 14.83 1.59 -3.49
CA GLY A 84 14.98 1.18 -2.09
C GLY A 84 13.91 1.77 -1.18
N PRO A 85 12.73 1.20 -1.13
CA PRO A 85 11.61 1.76 -0.36
C PRO A 85 11.89 1.91 1.14
N THR A 86 12.71 1.04 1.70
CA THR A 86 13.13 1.10 3.10
C THR A 86 14.15 2.22 3.34
N LEU A 87 15.11 2.38 2.42
CA LEU A 87 16.16 3.39 2.51
C LEU A 87 15.62 4.81 2.36
N TYR A 88 14.69 4.99 1.43
CA TYR A 88 14.09 6.28 1.10
C TYR A 88 12.72 6.49 1.77
N ASN A 89 12.49 5.82 2.89
CA ASN A 89 11.26 6.01 3.66
C ASN A 89 11.19 7.44 4.23
N PRO A 90 10.12 8.22 3.92
CA PRO A 90 10.10 9.66 4.19
C PRO A 90 9.94 10.00 5.66
N TRP A 91 9.38 9.09 6.45
CA TRP A 91 9.22 9.27 7.89
C TRP A 91 10.46 8.88 8.70
N ARG A 92 11.30 7.98 8.15
CA ARG A 92 12.54 7.53 8.80
C ARG A 92 13.75 8.34 8.33
N ASN A 93 13.82 8.59 7.01
CA ASN A 93 14.97 9.21 6.35
C ASN A 93 14.52 10.31 5.39
N PRO A 94 13.90 11.42 5.88
CA PRO A 94 13.33 12.46 5.03
C PRO A 94 14.34 13.10 4.09
N GLU A 95 15.58 13.32 4.56
CA GLU A 95 16.63 13.91 3.74
C GLU A 95 17.09 12.97 2.61
N ALA A 96 17.22 11.67 2.89
CA ALA A 96 17.56 10.69 1.85
C ALA A 96 16.42 10.57 0.82
N ALA A 97 15.16 10.62 1.27
CA ALA A 97 13.98 10.63 0.42
C ALA A 97 13.96 11.85 -0.51
N LYS A 98 14.19 13.05 0.04
CA LYS A 98 14.27 14.30 -0.72
C LYS A 98 15.41 14.27 -1.74
N LYS A 99 16.61 13.83 -1.32
CA LYS A 99 17.76 13.70 -2.18
C LYS A 99 17.50 12.74 -3.35
N ARG A 100 16.86 11.59 -3.07
CA ARG A 100 16.52 10.62 -4.11
C ARG A 100 15.49 11.16 -5.09
N ARG A 101 14.45 11.85 -4.64
CA ARG A 101 13.51 12.59 -5.49
C ARG A 101 14.23 13.55 -6.43
N ASN A 102 15.14 14.35 -5.88
CA ASN A 102 15.87 15.35 -6.66
C ASN A 102 16.78 14.73 -7.73
N ILE A 103 17.32 13.52 -7.50
CA ILE A 103 18.03 12.76 -8.55
C ILE A 103 17.08 12.41 -9.70
N VAL A 104 15.86 12.00 -9.41
CA VAL A 104 14.86 11.70 -10.46
C VAL A 104 14.50 12.96 -11.23
N LEU A 105 14.23 14.07 -10.53
CA LEU A 105 13.96 15.37 -11.18
C LEU A 105 15.10 15.83 -12.06
N ASN A 106 16.35 15.67 -11.62
CA ASN A 106 17.53 15.99 -12.43
C ASN A 106 17.62 15.13 -13.70
N ASN A 107 17.32 13.83 -13.60
CA ASN A 107 17.28 12.96 -14.77
C ASN A 107 16.17 13.39 -15.75
N MET A 108 15.03 13.83 -15.26
CA MET A 108 13.94 14.36 -16.08
C MET A 108 14.37 15.64 -16.80
N LEU A 109 15.12 16.53 -16.14
CA LEU A 109 15.69 17.72 -16.75
C LEU A 109 16.70 17.35 -17.86
N VAL A 110 17.66 16.46 -17.57
CA VAL A 110 18.68 16.01 -18.53
C VAL A 110 18.06 15.35 -19.76
N MET A 111 16.96 14.61 -19.58
CA MET A 111 16.21 13.97 -20.66
C MET A 111 15.25 14.93 -21.40
N GLY A 112 15.16 16.20 -20.99
CA GLY A 112 14.29 17.18 -21.63
C GLY A 112 12.80 17.08 -21.26
N TYR A 113 12.44 16.31 -20.25
CA TYR A 113 11.06 16.22 -19.74
C TYR A 113 10.68 17.42 -18.85
N LEU A 114 11.67 18.14 -18.31
CA LEU A 114 11.47 19.37 -17.53
C LEU A 114 12.30 20.49 -18.11
N THR A 115 11.76 21.71 -18.02
CA THR A 115 12.56 22.92 -18.20
C THR A 115 13.40 23.21 -16.94
N GLN A 116 14.42 24.06 -17.06
CA GLN A 116 15.22 24.50 -15.92
C GLN A 116 14.35 25.14 -14.82
N GLU A 117 13.41 26.00 -15.18
CA GLU A 117 12.48 26.66 -14.28
C GLU A 117 11.57 25.65 -13.53
N GLN A 118 11.04 24.66 -14.25
CA GLN A 118 10.25 23.59 -13.64
C GLN A 118 11.09 22.76 -12.65
N TYR A 119 12.33 22.41 -13.03
CA TYR A 119 13.24 21.68 -12.15
C TYR A 119 13.51 22.43 -10.84
N GLU A 120 13.82 23.72 -10.92
CA GLU A 120 14.07 24.55 -9.74
C GLU A 120 12.83 24.64 -8.84
N THR A 121 11.67 24.86 -9.45
CA THR A 121 10.39 24.91 -8.74
C THR A 121 10.09 23.59 -8.02
N GLU A 122 10.18 22.47 -8.72
CA GLU A 122 9.83 21.16 -8.16
C GLU A 122 10.88 20.66 -7.13
N THR A 123 12.15 21.01 -7.31
CA THR A 123 13.21 20.69 -6.35
C THR A 123 13.06 21.45 -5.04
N ALA A 124 12.58 22.70 -5.09
CA ALA A 124 12.33 23.54 -3.91
C ALA A 124 11.17 23.02 -3.06
N ARG A 125 10.22 22.28 -3.66
CA ARG A 125 9.04 21.77 -2.93
C ARG A 125 9.43 20.83 -1.79
N PRO A 126 8.76 20.89 -0.62
CA PRO A 126 8.86 19.85 0.40
C PRO A 126 8.30 18.52 -0.12
N LEU A 127 8.57 17.42 0.59
CA LEU A 127 8.03 16.09 0.20
C LEU A 127 6.50 16.02 0.30
N ASN A 128 5.91 16.79 1.20
CA ASN A 128 4.45 16.85 1.45
C ASN A 128 3.80 15.48 1.67
N VAL A 129 4.52 14.56 2.30
CA VAL A 129 3.93 13.29 2.72
C VAL A 129 2.98 13.53 3.90
N ILE A 130 1.84 12.84 3.91
CA ILE A 130 0.90 12.88 5.03
C ILE A 130 1.53 12.25 6.28
N ALA A 131 0.95 12.50 7.45
CA ALA A 131 1.32 11.77 8.65
C ALA A 131 1.24 10.26 8.37
N LYS A 132 2.28 9.52 8.81
CA LYS A 132 2.34 8.08 8.53
C LYS A 132 1.01 7.44 8.92
N PRO A 133 0.28 6.83 7.98
CA PRO A 133 -0.95 6.14 8.32
C PRO A 133 -0.59 5.03 9.33
N THR A 134 -1.00 5.21 10.56
CA THR A 134 -1.02 4.09 11.49
C THR A 134 -2.10 3.15 10.96
N LEU A 135 -1.67 2.04 10.34
CA LEU A 135 -2.49 0.86 10.39
C LEU A 135 -2.47 0.43 11.86
N GLY A 136 -3.24 1.15 12.66
CA GLY A 136 -3.71 0.57 13.90
C GLY A 136 -4.44 -0.73 13.57
N PRO A 137 -4.69 -1.61 14.53
CA PRO A 137 -5.62 -2.69 14.30
C PRO A 137 -6.82 -2.06 13.60
N SER A 138 -7.24 -2.66 12.49
CA SER A 138 -8.38 -2.16 11.71
C SER A 138 -9.42 -1.61 12.67
N ARG A 139 -9.97 -0.44 12.40
CA ARG A 139 -10.98 0.17 13.28
C ARG A 139 -12.13 -0.82 13.58
N PHE A 140 -12.31 -1.80 12.69
CA PHE A 140 -13.35 -2.84 12.78
C PHE A 140 -12.76 -4.22 12.42
N PRO A 141 -11.83 -4.78 13.23
CA PRO A 141 -11.10 -6.02 12.89
C PRO A 141 -12.04 -7.21 12.72
N ASP A 142 -13.01 -7.33 13.62
CA ASP A 142 -13.96 -8.47 13.63
C ASP A 142 -14.85 -8.46 12.39
N PHE A 143 -15.31 -7.28 11.98
CA PHE A 143 -16.09 -7.14 10.75
C PHE A 143 -15.25 -7.47 9.51
N LEU A 144 -14.02 -6.98 9.44
CA LEU A 144 -13.14 -7.27 8.31
C LEU A 144 -12.74 -8.75 8.25
N ASP A 145 -12.69 -9.44 9.38
CA ASP A 145 -12.43 -10.87 9.40
C ASP A 145 -13.62 -11.67 8.83
N ILE A 146 -14.84 -11.23 9.10
CA ILE A 146 -16.05 -11.79 8.49
C ILE A 146 -16.01 -11.58 6.96
N VAL A 147 -15.73 -10.37 6.52
CA VAL A 147 -15.60 -10.04 5.08
C VAL A 147 -14.54 -10.91 4.41
N ARG A 148 -13.35 -11.03 5.02
CA ARG A 148 -12.27 -11.88 4.47
C ARG A 148 -12.68 -13.34 4.37
N ARG A 149 -13.36 -13.88 5.38
CA ARG A 149 -13.87 -15.25 5.33
C ARG A 149 -14.88 -15.44 4.20
N GLN A 150 -15.79 -14.51 4.03
CA GLN A 150 -16.77 -14.57 2.93
C GLN A 150 -16.08 -14.50 1.57
N LEU A 151 -15.15 -13.57 1.38
CA LEU A 151 -14.42 -13.44 0.13
C LEU A 151 -13.64 -14.71 -0.24
N ARG A 152 -13.02 -15.39 0.73
CA ARG A 152 -12.30 -16.64 0.50
C ARG A 152 -13.20 -17.81 0.09
N THR A 153 -14.50 -17.73 0.28
CA THR A 153 -15.44 -18.74 -0.22
C THR A 153 -15.83 -18.51 -1.68
N GLU A 154 -15.71 -17.27 -2.16
CA GLU A 154 -16.16 -16.86 -3.50
C GLU A 154 -15.02 -16.63 -4.48
N TYR A 155 -13.82 -16.27 -3.98
CA TYR A 155 -12.66 -15.88 -4.78
C TYR A 155 -11.41 -16.67 -4.38
N GLN A 156 -10.52 -16.91 -5.34
CA GLN A 156 -9.20 -17.47 -5.05
C GLN A 156 -8.29 -16.40 -4.40
N GLU A 157 -7.37 -16.84 -3.55
CA GLU A 157 -6.46 -15.93 -2.82
C GLU A 157 -5.59 -15.09 -3.77
N GLY A 158 -5.26 -15.63 -4.95
CA GLY A 158 -4.55 -14.92 -6.01
C GLY A 158 -5.33 -13.74 -6.58
N ASP A 159 -6.63 -13.89 -6.76
CA ASP A 159 -7.50 -12.82 -7.28
C ASP A 159 -7.65 -11.68 -6.25
N LEU A 160 -7.77 -12.04 -4.97
CA LEU A 160 -7.90 -11.07 -3.88
C LEU A 160 -6.64 -10.24 -3.63
N THR A 161 -5.46 -10.78 -3.99
CA THR A 161 -4.17 -10.12 -3.73
C THR A 161 -3.62 -9.36 -4.92
N ASN A 162 -3.94 -9.78 -6.16
CA ASN A 162 -3.25 -9.29 -7.36
C ASN A 162 -4.09 -8.37 -8.24
N GLN A 163 -5.42 -8.33 -8.09
CA GLN A 163 -6.29 -7.59 -9.01
C GLN A 163 -6.67 -6.18 -8.52
N GLY A 164 -6.12 -5.72 -7.39
CA GLY A 164 -6.43 -4.38 -6.87
C GLY A 164 -7.92 -4.15 -6.61
N LEU A 165 -8.64 -5.19 -6.23
CA LEU A 165 -10.09 -5.17 -6.05
C LEU A 165 -10.52 -4.14 -5.01
N ARG A 166 -11.57 -3.39 -5.32
CA ARG A 166 -12.25 -2.50 -4.39
C ARG A 166 -13.49 -3.21 -3.86
N ILE A 167 -13.44 -3.57 -2.57
CA ILE A 167 -14.52 -4.30 -1.91
C ILE A 167 -15.42 -3.30 -1.19
N PHE A 168 -16.65 -3.19 -1.65
CA PHE A 168 -17.68 -2.38 -1.00
C PHE A 168 -18.46 -3.25 -0.02
N THR A 169 -18.68 -2.75 1.18
CA THR A 169 -19.39 -3.45 2.24
C THR A 169 -20.60 -2.64 2.72
N THR A 170 -21.51 -3.29 3.42
CA THR A 170 -22.67 -2.64 4.04
C THR A 170 -22.38 -2.04 5.42
N LEU A 171 -21.10 -2.00 5.84
CA LEU A 171 -20.71 -1.46 7.14
C LEU A 171 -21.08 0.03 7.24
N ASP A 172 -21.87 0.38 8.24
CA ASP A 172 -21.99 1.77 8.70
C ASP A 172 -20.92 2.05 9.78
N PRO A 173 -19.86 2.80 9.46
CA PRO A 173 -18.77 3.07 10.40
C PRO A 173 -19.21 3.88 11.62
N ILE A 174 -20.26 4.70 11.48
CA ILE A 174 -20.77 5.55 12.57
C ILE A 174 -21.55 4.70 13.56
N ALA A 175 -22.47 3.88 13.05
CA ALA A 175 -23.24 2.94 13.88
C ALA A 175 -22.31 1.96 14.59
N GLN A 176 -21.37 1.35 13.86
CA GLN A 176 -20.39 0.40 14.40
C GLN A 176 -19.55 1.03 15.53
N THR A 177 -19.10 2.25 15.36
CA THR A 177 -18.32 2.96 16.41
C THR A 177 -19.15 3.18 17.65
N LYS A 178 -20.38 3.68 17.52
CA LYS A 178 -21.28 3.92 18.66
C LYS A 178 -21.57 2.64 19.42
N ILE A 179 -21.82 1.54 18.72
CA ILE A 179 -22.08 0.23 19.32
C ILE A 179 -20.85 -0.27 20.08
N GLN A 180 -19.64 -0.17 19.48
CA GLN A 180 -18.40 -0.57 20.14
C GLN A 180 -18.14 0.24 21.41
N ASP A 181 -18.34 1.54 21.38
CA ASP A 181 -18.12 2.44 22.53
C ASP A 181 -19.14 2.15 23.65
N ALA A 182 -20.40 1.97 23.31
CA ALA A 182 -21.46 1.58 24.26
C ALA A 182 -21.17 0.21 24.90
N PHE A 183 -20.74 -0.77 24.09
CA PHE A 183 -20.37 -2.09 24.55
C PHE A 183 -19.17 -2.04 25.50
N LYS A 184 -18.07 -1.40 25.11
CA LYS A 184 -16.87 -1.24 25.95
C LYS A 184 -17.17 -0.55 27.27
N SER A 185 -17.98 0.52 27.25
CA SER A 185 -18.35 1.26 28.46
C SER A 185 -19.18 0.38 29.40
N THR A 186 -20.11 -0.41 28.85
CA THR A 186 -20.97 -1.31 29.62
C THR A 186 -20.17 -2.46 30.25
N VAL A 187 -19.31 -3.12 29.47
CA VAL A 187 -18.43 -4.18 29.96
C VAL A 187 -17.51 -3.65 31.05
N SER A 188 -16.90 -2.48 30.86
CA SER A 188 -16.04 -1.85 31.84
C SER A 188 -16.78 -1.51 33.14
N ARG A 189 -18.04 -1.08 33.05
CA ARG A 189 -18.88 -0.78 34.22
C ARG A 189 -19.21 -2.07 34.99
N LEU A 190 -19.57 -3.13 34.30
CA LEU A 190 -19.92 -4.43 34.92
C LEU A 190 -18.69 -5.08 35.57
N SER A 191 -17.54 -5.00 34.91
CA SER A 191 -16.27 -5.56 35.41
C SER A 191 -15.77 -4.86 36.69
N ARG A 192 -16.06 -3.58 36.87
CA ARG A 192 -15.70 -2.82 38.09
C ARG A 192 -16.56 -3.20 39.31
N GLY A 193 -17.75 -3.71 39.09
CA GLY A 193 -18.71 -4.02 40.16
C GLY A 193 -18.52 -5.38 40.81
N SER A 194 -17.69 -6.28 40.28
CA SER A 194 -17.54 -7.63 40.80
C SER A 194 -16.19 -8.26 40.46
N SER A 195 -15.53 -8.83 41.46
CA SER A 195 -14.29 -9.57 41.25
C SER A 195 -14.44 -10.82 40.38
N ARG A 196 -15.66 -11.37 40.29
CA ARG A 196 -16.00 -12.53 39.43
C ARG A 196 -16.13 -12.18 37.96
N LEU A 197 -16.28 -10.89 37.60
CA LEU A 197 -16.51 -10.42 36.25
C LEU A 197 -15.27 -9.73 35.65
N LYS A 198 -14.09 -9.95 36.21
CA LYS A 198 -12.83 -9.32 35.73
C LYS A 198 -12.47 -9.74 34.29
N GLU A 199 -12.89 -10.90 33.85
CA GLU A 199 -12.64 -11.45 32.51
C GLU A 199 -13.93 -11.52 31.66
N LEU A 200 -14.87 -10.61 31.91
CA LEU A 200 -16.12 -10.58 31.13
C LEU A 200 -15.82 -10.32 29.66
N GLN A 201 -16.23 -11.28 28.83
CA GLN A 201 -16.18 -11.17 27.37
C GLN A 201 -17.61 -11.22 26.83
N GLY A 202 -17.80 -10.64 25.67
CA GLY A 202 -19.09 -10.64 25.01
C GLY A 202 -19.00 -10.20 23.56
N ALA A 203 -20.09 -10.34 22.85
CA ALA A 203 -20.25 -9.89 21.48
C ALA A 203 -21.62 -9.23 21.30
N VAL A 204 -21.69 -8.27 20.38
CA VAL A 204 -22.94 -7.64 19.97
C VAL A 204 -23.04 -7.74 18.46
N LEU A 205 -24.17 -8.25 18.00
CA LEU A 205 -24.53 -8.28 16.59
C LEU A 205 -25.79 -7.43 16.40
N VAL A 206 -25.70 -6.46 15.48
CA VAL A 206 -26.85 -5.68 15.03
C VAL A 206 -27.00 -5.92 13.54
N ALA A 207 -28.14 -6.46 13.15
CA ALA A 207 -28.52 -6.70 11.76
C ALA A 207 -29.82 -5.95 11.45
N HIS A 208 -29.94 -5.51 10.20
CA HIS A 208 -31.15 -4.86 9.69
C HIS A 208 -31.83 -5.78 8.69
#